data_28db946497ccacdfaa85f13e22a615da
#
_entry.id   28db946497ccacdfaa85f13e22a615da
#
_cell.length_a   1.000
_cell.length_b   1.000
_cell.length_c   1.000
_cell.angle_alpha   90.00
_cell.angle_beta   90.00
_cell.angle_gamma   90.00
#
_symmetry.space_group_name_H-M   'P 1'
#
loop_
_entity.id
_entity.type
_entity.pdbx_description
1 polymer ?
#
loop_
_entity_poly.entity_id
_entity_poly.type
_entity_poly.pdbx_seq_one_letter_code
_entity_poly.pdbx_strand_id
1 'polypeptide(L)'
;ASTDWYHDHTLGMTRLNVYAGPAGFYIIRGGSDGDAALRDSRTGRLALLPLPAPKEWEQLFPSFMRKYREIPIAIQDRSFNSDGSLFYPDTRAFFDDVAGPHIPETDISPYWNPEFFGNIIMVNGNTWPYLEVDKVRYRFRFLNGCQARFLILDFNQIPGVEVWQIGNEGGFLSAPVNITANHGNRILMGLAERADVIVAFTNVPPGNYVLGNVGPDEPFGGGVPDVDFMSADSSSTGQVLEFHVMPGRKLDLSTPPKFLILPPVPSLPAASVTRALGLLEEMSGFFAESPSAALLGTIDGDPNSVSGIWTKRVWMEEVTENPPVGATEVWEFYNATADAHPMHVHEVVFEVLNRQDIFVNEETQEVQDLPGSVPTPPQPWETGFKDTVIAYPGQVTRIRAQFNTPGQFVWHCHIVEHEDNEMMRPYRVGPMQPGQPMPMMHAAAVEMNAATVENAAPEALNDPEELNNKVYIPFVTTE
;
A
#
# COMPACT_ATOMS: atom_id res chain seq x y z
N ALA A 1 8.25 -16.59 4.27
CA ALA A 1 6.82 -16.38 4.58
C ALA A 1 6.50 -14.89 4.39
N SER A 2 5.36 -14.60 3.78
CA SER A 2 4.95 -13.22 3.46
C SER A 2 3.44 -13.04 3.60
N THR A 3 3.01 -11.78 3.58
CA THR A 3 1.60 -11.41 3.52
C THR A 3 1.37 -10.68 2.21
N ASP A 4 1.15 -11.44 1.14
CA ASP A 4 0.88 -10.88 -0.17
C ASP A 4 -0.62 -10.67 -0.35
N TRP A 5 -0.98 -9.91 -1.37
CA TRP A 5 -2.35 -9.70 -1.80
C TRP A 5 -2.42 -9.60 -3.31
N TYR A 6 -3.61 -9.68 -3.85
CA TYR A 6 -3.86 -9.54 -5.28
C TYR A 6 -5.00 -8.57 -5.54
N HIS A 7 -4.91 -7.86 -6.63
CA HIS A 7 -5.92 -6.95 -7.15
C HIS A 7 -5.79 -6.84 -8.68
N ASP A 8 -6.75 -6.20 -9.33
CA ASP A 8 -6.65 -5.87 -10.75
C ASP A 8 -5.50 -4.89 -10.99
N HIS A 9 -4.86 -5.03 -12.14
CA HIS A 9 -3.74 -4.18 -12.55
C HIS A 9 -3.84 -3.79 -14.03
N THR A 10 -5.06 -3.58 -14.52
CA THR A 10 -5.32 -3.20 -15.92
C THR A 10 -4.95 -1.74 -16.13
N LEU A 11 -3.96 -1.48 -17.00
CA LEU A 11 -3.44 -0.16 -17.30
C LEU A 11 -4.57 0.85 -17.60
N GLY A 12 -4.58 1.97 -16.86
CA GLY A 12 -5.56 3.04 -16.98
C GLY A 12 -6.94 2.72 -16.38
N MET A 13 -7.12 1.52 -15.79
CA MET A 13 -8.39 1.07 -15.17
C MET A 13 -8.22 0.48 -13.77
N THR A 14 -7.01 0.42 -13.25
CA THR A 14 -6.72 -0.17 -11.93
C THR A 14 -7.59 0.47 -10.85
N ARG A 15 -7.68 1.80 -10.81
CA ARG A 15 -8.48 2.53 -9.81
C ARG A 15 -9.96 2.13 -9.81
N LEU A 16 -10.55 1.91 -10.98
CA LEU A 16 -11.97 1.54 -11.10
C LEU A 16 -12.20 0.09 -10.72
N ASN A 17 -11.34 -0.83 -11.19
CA ASN A 17 -11.47 -2.25 -10.95
C ASN A 17 -11.16 -2.61 -9.50
N VAL A 18 -10.15 -2.01 -8.87
CA VAL A 18 -9.86 -2.18 -7.44
C VAL A 18 -10.98 -1.59 -6.59
N TYR A 19 -11.51 -0.44 -6.99
CA TYR A 19 -12.65 0.16 -6.31
C TYR A 19 -13.91 -0.72 -6.38
N ALA A 20 -14.13 -1.42 -7.48
CA ALA A 20 -15.24 -2.37 -7.62
C ALA A 20 -15.14 -3.57 -6.66
N GLY A 21 -13.96 -3.85 -6.07
CA GLY A 21 -13.81 -4.76 -4.95
C GLY A 21 -12.97 -6.03 -5.14
N PRO A 22 -12.64 -6.52 -6.36
CA PRO A 22 -11.85 -7.74 -6.51
C PRO A 22 -10.42 -7.58 -5.98
N ALA A 23 -10.23 -7.92 -4.72
CA ALA A 23 -8.93 -7.94 -4.04
C ALA A 23 -8.96 -8.99 -2.92
N GLY A 24 -7.80 -9.54 -2.57
CA GLY A 24 -7.74 -10.50 -1.48
C GLY A 24 -6.31 -10.86 -1.08
N PHE A 25 -6.19 -11.49 0.09
CA PHE A 25 -4.90 -11.94 0.60
C PHE A 25 -4.39 -13.20 -0.10
N TYR A 26 -3.08 -13.25 -0.29
CA TYR A 26 -2.33 -14.44 -0.65
C TYR A 26 -1.21 -14.65 0.38
N ILE A 27 -1.48 -15.45 1.42
CA ILE A 27 -0.57 -15.61 2.56
C ILE A 27 0.35 -16.81 2.31
N ILE A 28 1.65 -16.54 2.18
CA ILE A 28 2.68 -17.58 2.05
C ILE A 28 3.18 -17.97 3.43
N ARG A 29 3.18 -19.29 3.71
CA ARG A 29 3.57 -19.87 5.00
C ARG A 29 4.73 -20.84 4.84
N GLY A 30 5.43 -21.10 5.95
CA GLY A 30 6.50 -22.07 5.99
C GLY A 30 7.87 -21.50 5.60
N GLY A 31 8.78 -22.38 5.16
CA GLY A 31 10.15 -22.00 4.84
C GLY A 31 11.06 -21.87 6.06
N SER A 32 12.36 -21.71 5.82
CA SER A 32 13.38 -21.53 6.86
C SER A 32 13.31 -20.19 7.57
N ASP A 33 12.63 -19.24 6.97
CA ASP A 33 12.35 -17.86 7.40
C ASP A 33 10.91 -17.66 7.88
N GLY A 34 10.09 -18.70 7.89
CA GLY A 34 8.70 -18.67 8.26
C GLY A 34 8.43 -18.97 9.74
N ASP A 35 7.17 -19.23 10.07
CA ASP A 35 6.68 -19.45 11.43
C ASP A 35 7.43 -20.60 12.15
N ALA A 36 7.95 -21.59 11.42
CA ALA A 36 8.74 -22.71 11.96
C ALA A 36 10.16 -22.30 12.43
N ALA A 37 10.65 -21.14 12.01
CA ALA A 37 11.96 -20.62 12.42
C ALA A 37 11.92 -19.79 13.71
N LEU A 38 10.73 -19.33 14.13
CA LEU A 38 10.54 -18.53 15.35
C LEU A 38 11.00 -19.29 16.61
N ARG A 39 11.64 -18.58 17.52
CA ARG A 39 12.06 -19.15 18.81
C ARG A 39 11.57 -18.33 19.98
N ASP A 40 11.35 -19.01 21.09
CA ASP A 40 11.07 -18.39 22.39
C ASP A 40 12.41 -18.19 23.13
N SER A 41 12.78 -16.93 23.38
CA SER A 41 14.05 -16.56 24.03
C SER A 41 14.23 -17.14 25.43
N ARG A 42 13.13 -17.49 26.12
CA ARG A 42 13.15 -18.08 27.46
C ARG A 42 13.57 -19.55 27.43
N THR A 43 13.28 -20.26 26.36
CA THR A 43 13.41 -21.71 26.29
C THR A 43 14.30 -22.20 25.15
N GLY A 44 14.56 -21.35 24.14
CA GLY A 44 15.24 -21.71 22.90
C GLY A 44 14.41 -22.62 21.97
N ARG A 45 13.19 -22.99 22.40
CA ARG A 45 12.29 -23.86 21.61
C ARG A 45 11.46 -23.05 20.61
N LEU A 46 10.75 -23.77 19.74
CA LEU A 46 9.80 -23.18 18.82
C LEU A 46 8.82 -22.24 19.56
N ALA A 47 8.70 -21.03 19.10
CA ALA A 47 7.69 -20.09 19.57
C ALA A 47 6.31 -20.42 18.96
N LEU A 48 5.27 -20.14 19.70
CA LEU A 48 3.89 -20.35 19.26
C LEU A 48 3.25 -19.00 18.96
N LEU A 49 2.84 -18.80 17.72
CA LEU A 49 1.99 -17.67 17.33
C LEU A 49 0.50 -17.99 17.53
N PRO A 50 -0.37 -16.99 17.59
CA PRO A 50 -1.80 -17.19 17.45
C PRO A 50 -2.11 -17.92 16.14
N LEU A 51 -2.97 -18.93 16.16
CA LEU A 51 -3.15 -19.87 15.06
C LEU A 51 -4.14 -19.37 14.01
N PRO A 52 -3.86 -19.63 12.71
CA PRO A 52 -4.74 -19.28 11.60
C PRO A 52 -5.98 -20.17 11.48
N ALA A 53 -5.96 -21.33 12.15
CA ALA A 53 -7.06 -22.28 12.12
C ALA A 53 -7.26 -22.92 13.51
N PRO A 54 -8.44 -23.45 13.79
CA PRO A 54 -8.67 -24.25 14.99
C PRO A 54 -7.71 -25.45 15.03
N LYS A 55 -7.28 -25.83 16.23
CA LYS A 55 -6.54 -27.09 16.43
C LYS A 55 -7.39 -28.27 16.00
N GLU A 56 -6.75 -29.40 15.66
CA GLU A 56 -7.45 -30.61 15.20
C GLU A 56 -8.60 -31.02 16.11
N TRP A 57 -8.42 -30.99 17.44
CA TRP A 57 -9.48 -31.31 18.39
C TRP A 57 -10.63 -30.28 18.40
N GLU A 58 -10.36 -28.99 18.07
CA GLU A 58 -11.40 -27.96 17.96
C GLU A 58 -12.21 -28.12 16.68
N GLN A 59 -11.66 -28.78 15.66
CA GLN A 59 -12.39 -29.10 14.41
C GLN A 59 -13.53 -30.10 14.63
N LEU A 60 -13.50 -30.84 15.74
CA LEU A 60 -14.60 -31.71 16.16
C LEU A 60 -15.82 -30.95 16.66
N PHE A 61 -15.68 -29.65 16.96
CA PHE A 61 -16.79 -28.82 17.41
C PHE A 61 -17.51 -28.18 16.20
N PRO A 62 -18.79 -27.78 16.36
CA PRO A 62 -19.49 -26.98 15.37
C PRO A 62 -18.70 -25.73 14.99
N SER A 63 -18.80 -25.30 13.72
CA SER A 63 -18.00 -24.18 13.17
C SER A 63 -18.08 -22.88 14.01
N PHE A 64 -19.26 -22.58 14.57
CA PHE A 64 -19.46 -21.40 15.42
C PHE A 64 -18.71 -21.44 16.78
N MET A 65 -18.18 -22.61 17.18
CA MET A 65 -17.38 -22.77 18.39
C MET A 65 -15.88 -22.73 18.11
N ARG A 66 -15.47 -22.72 16.86
CA ARG A 66 -14.07 -22.69 16.45
C ARG A 66 -13.54 -21.26 16.54
N LYS A 67 -12.39 -21.08 17.17
CA LYS A 67 -11.77 -19.76 17.37
C LYS A 67 -10.55 -19.61 16.49
N TYR A 68 -10.65 -18.70 15.51
CA TYR A 68 -9.50 -18.22 14.76
C TYR A 68 -8.82 -17.10 15.55
N ARG A 69 -7.50 -17.10 15.60
CA ARG A 69 -6.71 -16.07 16.31
C ARG A 69 -5.65 -15.42 15.43
N GLU A 70 -5.48 -15.88 14.22
CA GLU A 70 -4.82 -15.15 13.14
C GLU A 70 -5.91 -14.78 12.14
N ILE A 71 -6.04 -13.47 11.88
CA ILE A 71 -7.15 -12.92 11.09
C ILE A 71 -6.57 -11.89 10.11
N PRO A 72 -6.73 -12.10 8.80
CA PRO A 72 -6.43 -11.07 7.81
C PRO A 72 -7.51 -9.99 7.84
N ILE A 73 -7.09 -8.73 7.73
CA ILE A 73 -7.94 -7.53 7.83
C ILE A 73 -7.58 -6.60 6.67
N ALA A 74 -8.35 -6.67 5.59
CA ALA A 74 -8.26 -5.71 4.48
C ALA A 74 -9.14 -4.51 4.79
N ILE A 75 -8.54 -3.33 4.82
CA ILE A 75 -9.21 -2.06 5.06
C ILE A 75 -9.30 -1.34 3.72
N GLN A 76 -10.51 -0.92 3.35
CA GLN A 76 -10.78 -0.21 2.11
C GLN A 76 -11.76 0.92 2.40
N ASP A 77 -11.63 2.03 1.70
CA ASP A 77 -12.58 3.12 1.75
C ASP A 77 -13.52 3.08 0.53
N ARG A 78 -14.77 3.42 0.74
CA ARG A 78 -15.82 3.44 -0.29
C ARG A 78 -16.76 4.61 -0.05
N SER A 79 -17.47 5.00 -1.10
CA SER A 79 -18.64 5.86 -1.03
C SER A 79 -19.80 5.18 -1.74
N PHE A 80 -21.02 5.44 -1.29
CA PHE A 80 -22.22 4.84 -1.84
C PHE A 80 -23.26 5.89 -2.19
N ASN A 81 -23.96 5.66 -3.29
CA ASN A 81 -25.16 6.39 -3.64
C ASN A 81 -26.33 6.02 -2.70
N SER A 82 -27.39 6.80 -2.72
CA SER A 82 -28.59 6.58 -1.88
C SER A 82 -29.30 5.26 -2.16
N ASP A 83 -29.07 4.64 -3.31
CA ASP A 83 -29.62 3.34 -3.69
C ASP A 83 -28.70 2.17 -3.30
N GLY A 84 -27.54 2.47 -2.70
CA GLY A 84 -26.55 1.48 -2.28
C GLY A 84 -25.54 1.07 -3.35
N SER A 85 -25.61 1.62 -4.55
CA SER A 85 -24.57 1.43 -5.56
C SER A 85 -23.29 2.19 -5.18
N LEU A 86 -22.13 1.70 -5.68
CA LEU A 86 -20.87 2.41 -5.47
C LEU A 86 -20.89 3.78 -6.12
N PHE A 87 -20.44 4.77 -5.40
CA PHE A 87 -20.17 6.11 -5.93
C PHE A 87 -18.68 6.23 -6.24
N TYR A 88 -18.36 6.70 -7.43
CA TYR A 88 -17.04 7.17 -7.81
C TYR A 88 -17.20 8.49 -8.58
N PRO A 89 -16.33 9.49 -8.37
CA PRO A 89 -16.51 10.80 -9.02
C PRO A 89 -16.39 10.68 -10.54
N ASP A 90 -17.33 11.33 -11.22
CA ASP A 90 -17.41 11.45 -12.68
C ASP A 90 -17.02 12.85 -13.17
N THR A 91 -16.48 13.67 -12.27
CA THR A 91 -16.08 15.05 -12.51
C THR A 91 -14.88 15.43 -11.65
N ARG A 92 -14.08 16.30 -12.18
CA ARG A 92 -12.92 16.89 -11.50
C ARG A 92 -13.33 17.78 -10.33
N ALA A 93 -14.53 18.34 -10.36
CA ALA A 93 -15.08 19.17 -9.28
C ALA A 93 -15.17 18.46 -7.92
N PHE A 94 -15.09 17.12 -7.89
CA PHE A 94 -14.98 16.36 -6.65
C PHE A 94 -13.69 16.68 -5.88
N PHE A 95 -12.60 16.93 -6.58
CA PHE A 95 -11.28 17.15 -6.00
C PHE A 95 -10.89 18.64 -5.90
N ASP A 96 -11.05 19.39 -6.98
CA ASP A 96 -10.52 20.75 -7.10
C ASP A 96 -11.53 21.79 -7.65
N ASP A 97 -12.82 21.48 -7.63
CA ASP A 97 -13.90 22.34 -8.13
C ASP A 97 -13.82 22.69 -9.64
N VAL A 98 -12.93 22.08 -10.39
CA VAL A 98 -12.86 22.26 -11.84
C VAL A 98 -14.09 21.65 -12.50
N ALA A 99 -14.82 22.44 -13.26
CA ALA A 99 -16.05 21.98 -13.90
C ALA A 99 -15.81 20.75 -14.81
N GLY A 100 -16.68 19.77 -14.70
CA GLY A 100 -16.58 18.50 -15.44
C GLY A 100 -17.97 18.05 -15.92
N PRO A 101 -18.14 16.77 -16.32
CA PRO A 101 -17.18 15.69 -16.36
C PRO A 101 -16.14 15.75 -17.49
N HIS A 102 -16.48 16.37 -18.63
CA HIS A 102 -15.57 16.48 -19.77
C HIS A 102 -15.21 17.94 -20.01
N ILE A 103 -13.94 18.24 -20.01
CA ILE A 103 -13.38 19.58 -20.22
C ILE A 103 -12.64 19.55 -21.56
N PRO A 104 -13.31 19.91 -22.67
CA PRO A 104 -12.67 19.89 -23.99
C PRO A 104 -11.56 20.96 -24.09
N GLU A 105 -10.54 20.64 -24.88
CA GLU A 105 -9.43 21.55 -25.19
C GLU A 105 -8.60 21.96 -23.96
N THR A 106 -8.49 21.07 -22.95
CA THR A 106 -7.60 21.22 -21.79
C THR A 106 -6.62 20.07 -21.68
N ASP A 107 -5.64 20.20 -20.78
CA ASP A 107 -4.63 19.19 -20.48
C ASP A 107 -5.06 18.23 -19.37
N ILE A 108 -6.23 18.41 -18.78
CA ILE A 108 -6.77 17.51 -17.75
C ILE A 108 -7.46 16.32 -18.42
N SER A 109 -7.04 15.11 -18.06
CA SER A 109 -7.68 13.87 -18.52
C SER A 109 -9.14 13.81 -18.07
N PRO A 110 -10.09 13.50 -18.98
CA PRO A 110 -11.50 13.35 -18.60
C PRO A 110 -11.69 12.30 -17.52
N TYR A 111 -12.52 12.59 -16.54
CA TYR A 111 -12.89 11.69 -15.42
C TYR A 111 -11.72 11.26 -14.52
N TRP A 112 -10.56 11.90 -14.60
CA TRP A 112 -9.46 11.64 -13.68
C TRP A 112 -9.49 12.66 -12.53
N ASN A 113 -9.47 12.14 -11.30
CA ASN A 113 -9.20 12.91 -10.09
C ASN A 113 -7.81 12.51 -9.59
N PRO A 114 -6.99 13.44 -9.08
CA PRO A 114 -5.67 13.12 -8.56
C PRO A 114 -5.71 12.10 -7.43
N GLU A 115 -6.70 12.23 -6.54
CA GLU A 115 -6.92 11.32 -5.42
C GLU A 115 -8.42 11.15 -5.13
N PHE A 116 -8.79 10.01 -4.58
CA PHE A 116 -10.16 9.73 -4.14
C PHE A 116 -10.17 9.21 -2.70
N PHE A 117 -10.96 9.88 -1.86
CA PHE A 117 -11.16 9.53 -0.45
C PHE A 117 -12.61 9.11 -0.23
N GLY A 118 -12.83 7.81 -0.10
CA GLY A 118 -14.16 7.28 0.25
C GLY A 118 -14.57 7.70 1.66
N ASN A 119 -15.85 7.96 1.89
CA ASN A 119 -16.37 8.46 3.16
C ASN A 119 -16.81 7.36 4.14
N ILE A 120 -16.64 6.10 3.78
CA ILE A 120 -16.99 4.91 4.57
C ILE A 120 -15.83 3.94 4.58
N ILE A 121 -15.43 3.52 5.76
CA ILE A 121 -14.42 2.47 5.91
C ILE A 121 -15.08 1.09 5.90
N MET A 122 -14.56 0.22 5.05
CA MET A 122 -14.94 -1.20 4.98
C MET A 122 -13.79 -2.08 5.44
N VAL A 123 -14.12 -3.13 6.17
CA VAL A 123 -13.17 -4.17 6.59
C VAL A 123 -13.67 -5.52 6.09
N ASN A 124 -12.87 -6.19 5.27
CA ASN A 124 -13.22 -7.47 4.64
C ASN A 124 -14.61 -7.44 3.97
N GLY A 125 -14.94 -6.34 3.27
CA GLY A 125 -16.20 -6.17 2.57
C GLY A 125 -17.41 -5.76 3.43
N ASN A 126 -17.22 -5.49 4.72
CA ASN A 126 -18.28 -5.04 5.63
C ASN A 126 -18.01 -3.62 6.13
N THR A 127 -19.03 -2.77 6.10
CA THR A 127 -18.97 -1.41 6.65
C THR A 127 -18.95 -1.45 8.17
N TRP A 128 -17.92 -0.85 8.78
CA TRP A 128 -17.74 -0.73 10.23
C TRP A 128 -18.13 -2.00 11.01
N PRO A 129 -17.51 -3.15 10.71
CA PRO A 129 -17.89 -4.39 11.38
C PRO A 129 -17.41 -4.43 12.83
N TYR A 130 -17.94 -5.38 13.59
CA TYR A 130 -17.35 -5.72 14.88
C TYR A 130 -16.70 -7.11 14.85
N LEU A 131 -15.75 -7.30 15.76
CA LEU A 131 -15.08 -8.58 15.97
C LEU A 131 -15.12 -8.96 17.47
N GLU A 132 -15.74 -10.09 17.78
CA GLU A 132 -15.67 -10.67 19.11
C GLU A 132 -14.28 -11.22 19.39
N VAL A 133 -13.62 -10.75 20.44
CA VAL A 133 -12.30 -11.20 20.84
C VAL A 133 -12.30 -11.70 22.30
N ASP A 134 -11.63 -12.83 22.52
CA ASP A 134 -11.31 -13.32 23.88
C ASP A 134 -10.14 -12.51 24.47
N LYS A 135 -9.98 -12.55 25.79
CA LYS A 135 -8.86 -11.90 26.52
C LYS A 135 -7.55 -12.67 26.36
N VAL A 136 -7.06 -12.77 25.11
CA VAL A 136 -5.83 -13.45 24.68
C VAL A 136 -5.16 -12.66 23.58
N ARG A 137 -4.05 -13.16 23.05
CA ARG A 137 -3.37 -12.58 21.89
C ARG A 137 -4.00 -13.03 20.58
N TYR A 138 -4.14 -12.08 19.66
CA TYR A 138 -4.51 -12.28 18.26
C TYR A 138 -3.35 -11.83 17.37
N ARG A 139 -3.22 -12.43 16.20
CA ARG A 139 -2.36 -11.99 15.12
C ARG A 139 -3.23 -11.41 14.02
N PHE A 140 -3.15 -10.13 13.80
CA PHE A 140 -3.84 -9.47 12.71
C PHE A 140 -2.86 -9.21 11.57
N ARG A 141 -3.29 -9.50 10.35
CA ARG A 141 -2.57 -9.14 9.14
C ARG A 141 -3.35 -8.01 8.49
N PHE A 142 -2.96 -6.80 8.80
CA PHE A 142 -3.56 -5.62 8.21
C PHE A 142 -3.06 -5.40 6.80
N LEU A 143 -3.96 -4.93 5.93
CA LEU A 143 -3.70 -4.45 4.58
C LEU A 143 -4.40 -3.11 4.42
N ASN A 144 -3.70 -2.09 3.98
CA ASN A 144 -4.31 -0.87 3.48
C ASN A 144 -4.64 -1.06 1.98
N GLY A 145 -5.88 -1.34 1.67
CA GLY A 145 -6.42 -1.48 0.32
C GLY A 145 -7.31 -0.31 -0.10
N CYS A 146 -7.11 0.88 0.48
CA CYS A 146 -7.79 2.12 0.10
C CYS A 146 -7.34 2.62 -1.27
N GLN A 147 -8.03 3.63 -1.82
CA GLN A 147 -7.70 4.24 -3.11
C GLN A 147 -6.50 5.21 -3.00
N ALA A 148 -6.66 6.29 -2.21
CA ALA A 148 -5.63 7.29 -1.96
C ALA A 148 -5.33 7.48 -0.47
N ARG A 149 -6.15 6.92 0.42
CA ARG A 149 -6.11 7.15 1.86
C ARG A 149 -4.97 6.45 2.55
N PHE A 150 -4.07 7.20 3.18
CA PHE A 150 -3.16 6.69 4.20
C PHE A 150 -3.92 6.39 5.49
N LEU A 151 -3.59 5.30 6.15
CA LEU A 151 -4.18 4.92 7.42
C LEU A 151 -3.18 5.12 8.55
N ILE A 152 -3.65 5.69 9.65
CA ILE A 152 -2.94 5.67 10.94
C ILE A 152 -3.85 4.98 11.94
N LEU A 153 -3.71 3.65 12.03
CA LEU A 153 -4.52 2.84 12.93
C LEU A 153 -4.22 3.22 14.38
N ASP A 154 -5.25 3.63 15.12
CA ASP A 154 -5.12 4.13 16.49
C ASP A 154 -5.79 3.19 17.51
N PHE A 155 -4.99 2.60 18.38
CA PHE A 155 -5.42 1.69 19.45
C PHE A 155 -5.62 2.40 20.78
N ASN A 156 -5.51 3.73 20.87
CA ASN A 156 -5.55 4.47 22.12
C ASN A 156 -6.91 4.41 22.85
N GLN A 157 -7.99 4.12 22.12
CA GLN A 157 -9.32 3.96 22.72
C GLN A 157 -9.52 2.58 23.40
N ILE A 158 -8.53 1.68 23.34
CA ILE A 158 -8.61 0.31 23.89
C ILE A 158 -7.74 0.22 25.14
N PRO A 159 -8.30 0.40 26.33
CA PRO A 159 -7.50 0.48 27.56
C PRO A 159 -6.84 -0.86 27.90
N GLY A 160 -5.52 -0.82 28.13
CA GLY A 160 -4.74 -2.00 28.49
C GLY A 160 -4.41 -2.95 27.35
N VAL A 161 -4.68 -2.55 26.10
CA VAL A 161 -4.21 -3.27 24.92
C VAL A 161 -2.68 -3.18 24.81
N GLU A 162 -2.06 -4.25 24.31
CA GLU A 162 -0.62 -4.25 23.98
C GLU A 162 -0.47 -4.69 22.53
N VAL A 163 0.20 -3.86 21.72
CA VAL A 163 0.34 -4.00 20.26
C VAL A 163 1.81 -4.14 19.90
N TRP A 164 2.11 -5.19 19.13
CA TRP A 164 3.46 -5.47 18.64
C TRP A 164 3.44 -5.78 17.16
N GLN A 165 4.21 -5.06 16.36
CA GLN A 165 4.44 -5.44 14.98
C GLN A 165 5.59 -6.43 14.88
N ILE A 166 5.39 -7.51 14.14
CA ILE A 166 6.37 -8.60 13.97
C ILE A 166 6.76 -8.82 12.51
N GLY A 167 6.02 -8.23 11.58
CA GLY A 167 6.29 -8.35 10.13
C GLY A 167 5.61 -7.26 9.32
N ASN A 168 5.97 -7.25 8.07
CA ASN A 168 5.40 -6.43 7.00
C ASN A 168 5.15 -7.29 5.75
N GLU A 169 5.14 -6.72 4.55
CA GLU A 169 4.84 -7.39 3.29
C GLU A 169 5.77 -8.59 3.06
N GLY A 170 7.08 -8.33 3.09
CA GLY A 170 8.11 -9.30 2.73
C GLY A 170 8.47 -10.32 3.81
N GLY A 171 7.75 -10.33 4.94
CA GLY A 171 7.95 -11.30 6.01
C GLY A 171 8.17 -10.69 7.39
N PHE A 172 8.98 -11.38 8.23
CA PHE A 172 9.25 -10.91 9.56
C PHE A 172 10.24 -9.74 9.60
N LEU A 173 10.06 -8.87 10.59
CA LEU A 173 11.03 -7.81 10.93
C LEU A 173 12.32 -8.42 11.50
N SER A 174 13.35 -7.60 11.63
CA SER A 174 14.60 -7.99 12.31
C SER A 174 14.39 -8.29 13.82
N ALA A 175 13.40 -7.62 14.43
CA ALA A 175 12.97 -7.85 15.81
C ALA A 175 11.53 -7.39 16.01
N PRO A 176 10.79 -7.94 17.01
CA PRO A 176 9.45 -7.43 17.34
C PRO A 176 9.48 -5.97 17.79
N VAL A 177 8.61 -5.14 17.24
CA VAL A 177 8.48 -3.71 17.56
C VAL A 177 7.29 -3.49 18.50
N ASN A 178 7.54 -2.92 19.68
CA ASN A 178 6.48 -2.59 20.63
C ASN A 178 5.83 -1.25 20.25
N ILE A 179 4.70 -1.32 19.55
CA ILE A 179 3.95 -0.15 19.08
C ILE A 179 3.35 0.63 20.26
N THR A 180 2.82 -0.08 21.26
CA THR A 180 2.21 0.54 22.44
C THR A 180 3.22 1.38 23.24
N ALA A 181 4.41 0.84 23.47
CA ALA A 181 5.39 1.50 24.33
C ALA A 181 6.17 2.61 23.61
N ASN A 182 6.41 2.46 22.28
CA ASN A 182 7.42 3.28 21.60
C ASN A 182 6.84 4.16 20.49
N HIS A 183 5.59 3.89 20.04
CA HIS A 183 5.03 4.52 18.84
C HIS A 183 3.60 5.04 19.06
N GLY A 184 3.31 5.52 20.29
CA GLY A 184 2.05 6.17 20.61
C GLY A 184 0.81 5.29 20.37
N ASN A 185 0.98 3.97 20.32
CA ASN A 185 -0.09 2.99 20.06
C ASN A 185 -0.73 3.14 18.67
N ARG A 186 0.06 3.59 17.69
CA ARG A 186 -0.38 3.89 16.31
C ARG A 186 0.45 3.15 15.28
N ILE A 187 -0.18 2.75 14.18
CA ILE A 187 0.47 2.11 13.03
C ILE A 187 0.12 2.92 11.77
N LEU A 188 1.15 3.54 11.16
CA LEU A 188 1.03 4.18 9.86
C LEU A 188 1.11 3.11 8.77
N MET A 189 0.22 3.19 7.79
CA MET A 189 0.19 2.33 6.62
C MET A 189 -0.12 3.15 5.37
N GLY A 190 0.85 3.24 4.47
CA GLY A 190 0.59 3.67 3.09
C GLY A 190 -0.25 2.64 2.35
N LEU A 191 -0.73 3.00 1.17
CA LEU A 191 -1.51 2.09 0.32
C LEU A 191 -0.66 0.88 -0.05
N ALA A 192 -1.29 -0.28 -0.12
CA ALA A 192 -0.68 -1.59 -0.31
C ALA A 192 0.26 -2.06 0.80
N GLU A 193 0.63 -1.26 1.78
CA GLU A 193 1.42 -1.77 2.90
C GLU A 193 0.65 -2.80 3.70
N ARG A 194 1.35 -3.82 4.19
CA ARG A 194 0.83 -4.84 5.11
C ARG A 194 1.57 -4.77 6.42
N ALA A 195 0.84 -4.91 7.51
CA ALA A 195 1.40 -5.00 8.85
C ALA A 195 0.96 -6.32 9.52
N ASP A 196 1.92 -7.13 9.93
CA ASP A 196 1.71 -8.36 10.70
C ASP A 196 1.87 -8.04 12.20
N VAL A 197 0.77 -8.05 12.91
CA VAL A 197 0.66 -7.45 14.25
C VAL A 197 0.09 -8.43 15.25
N ILE A 198 0.72 -8.53 16.42
CA ILE A 198 0.15 -9.23 17.59
C ILE A 198 -0.50 -8.20 18.50
N VAL A 199 -1.83 -8.33 18.68
CA VAL A 199 -2.63 -7.52 19.58
C VAL A 199 -3.06 -8.38 20.78
N ALA A 200 -2.71 -7.94 21.98
CA ALA A 200 -3.02 -8.65 23.22
C ALA A 200 -4.17 -7.98 23.96
N PHE A 201 -5.31 -8.67 24.05
CA PHE A 201 -6.48 -8.24 24.80
C PHE A 201 -6.48 -8.77 26.26
N THR A 202 -5.39 -9.37 26.73
CA THR A 202 -5.29 -10.03 28.04
C THR A 202 -5.67 -9.10 29.20
N ASN A 203 -5.26 -7.85 29.14
CA ASN A 203 -5.49 -6.83 30.16
C ASN A 203 -6.64 -5.87 29.82
N VAL A 204 -7.25 -6.00 28.65
CA VAL A 204 -8.37 -5.16 28.24
C VAL A 204 -9.61 -5.54 29.05
N PRO A 205 -10.32 -4.61 29.69
CA PRO A 205 -11.60 -4.89 30.32
C PRO A 205 -12.63 -5.44 29.30
N PRO A 206 -13.61 -6.26 29.74
CA PRO A 206 -14.73 -6.60 28.86
C PRO A 206 -15.50 -5.33 28.46
N GLY A 207 -15.87 -5.24 27.17
CA GLY A 207 -16.53 -4.06 26.60
C GLY A 207 -16.31 -3.95 25.10
N ASN A 208 -16.85 -2.89 24.54
CA ASN A 208 -16.74 -2.57 23.12
C ASN A 208 -15.77 -1.42 22.93
N TYR A 209 -14.85 -1.55 21.98
CA TYR A 209 -13.78 -0.60 21.76
C TYR A 209 -13.52 -0.43 20.26
N VAL A 210 -13.47 0.80 19.79
CA VAL A 210 -13.19 1.09 18.39
C VAL A 210 -11.68 1.09 18.13
N LEU A 211 -11.25 0.38 17.11
CA LEU A 211 -9.99 0.63 16.43
C LEU A 211 -10.20 1.85 15.53
N GLY A 212 -9.53 2.96 15.85
CA GLY A 212 -9.65 4.20 15.12
C GLY A 212 -8.71 4.30 13.93
N ASN A 213 -8.97 5.31 13.10
CA ASN A 213 -8.04 5.85 12.13
C ASN A 213 -7.88 7.35 12.41
N VAL A 214 -6.64 7.81 12.60
CA VAL A 214 -6.30 9.23 12.74
C VAL A 214 -5.44 9.73 11.57
N GLY A 215 -5.38 8.97 10.48
CA GLY A 215 -4.86 9.45 9.19
C GLY A 215 -5.81 10.46 8.57
N PRO A 216 -5.36 11.28 7.62
CA PRO A 216 -6.19 12.35 7.05
C PRO A 216 -7.26 11.85 6.09
N ASP A 217 -8.27 12.69 5.86
CA ASP A 217 -9.27 12.57 4.78
C ASP A 217 -8.85 13.40 3.54
N GLU A 218 -7.58 13.68 3.38
CA GLU A 218 -6.96 14.53 2.37
C GLU A 218 -5.59 13.96 1.97
N PRO A 219 -4.92 14.49 0.93
CA PRO A 219 -3.57 14.10 0.54
C PRO A 219 -2.60 14.12 1.73
N PHE A 220 -1.76 13.09 1.83
CA PHE A 220 -0.88 12.90 2.97
C PHE A 220 0.56 13.31 2.66
N GLY A 221 1.04 14.35 3.31
CA GLY A 221 2.44 14.80 3.20
C GLY A 221 3.38 14.29 4.31
N GLY A 222 2.88 13.44 5.22
CA GLY A 222 3.59 13.09 6.46
C GLY A 222 3.10 13.95 7.64
N GLY A 223 3.79 13.87 8.77
CA GLY A 223 3.48 14.70 9.94
C GLY A 223 2.68 13.99 11.02
N VAL A 224 2.17 14.78 11.96
CA VAL A 224 1.51 14.34 13.19
C VAL A 224 0.03 14.72 13.16
N PRO A 225 -0.89 13.76 13.43
CA PRO A 225 -2.32 14.03 13.49
C PRO A 225 -2.68 15.19 14.43
N ASP A 226 -3.60 16.04 14.02
CA ASP A 226 -4.09 17.23 14.71
C ASP A 226 -3.03 18.33 14.96
N VAL A 227 -1.85 18.20 14.35
CA VAL A 227 -0.76 19.20 14.34
C VAL A 227 -0.46 19.64 12.92
N ASP A 228 -0.13 18.69 12.04
CA ASP A 228 0.27 18.95 10.66
C ASP A 228 -0.90 18.73 9.67
N PHE A 229 -1.88 17.93 10.03
CA PHE A 229 -3.12 17.69 9.28
C PHE A 229 -4.28 17.36 10.22
N MET A 230 -5.51 17.48 9.74
CA MET A 230 -6.70 17.10 10.49
C MET A 230 -6.86 15.57 10.51
N SER A 231 -7.09 14.99 11.69
CA SER A 231 -7.48 13.59 11.79
C SER A 231 -8.81 13.31 11.08
N ALA A 232 -8.95 12.07 10.56
CA ALA A 232 -10.20 11.60 9.96
C ALA A 232 -11.40 11.79 10.89
N ASP A 233 -12.58 12.02 10.30
CA ASP A 233 -13.82 12.23 11.07
C ASP A 233 -14.16 11.02 11.94
N SER A 234 -14.11 11.21 13.25
CA SER A 234 -14.38 10.18 14.25
C SER A 234 -15.79 9.56 14.19
N SER A 235 -16.70 10.16 13.44
CA SER A 235 -18.05 9.63 13.21
C SER A 235 -18.17 8.77 11.94
N SER A 236 -17.15 8.76 11.09
CA SER A 236 -17.14 8.05 9.81
C SER A 236 -15.78 7.40 9.52
N THR A 237 -14.89 8.06 8.77
CA THR A 237 -13.59 7.54 8.30
C THR A 237 -12.57 7.36 9.42
N GLY A 238 -12.81 7.95 10.58
CA GLY A 238 -12.05 7.73 11.81
C GLY A 238 -12.40 6.42 12.54
N GLN A 239 -13.37 5.62 12.05
CA GLN A 239 -13.74 4.32 12.62
C GLN A 239 -13.38 3.20 11.65
N VAL A 240 -12.62 2.21 12.11
CA VAL A 240 -12.22 1.07 11.28
C VAL A 240 -13.02 -0.17 11.65
N LEU A 241 -12.94 -0.59 12.92
CA LEU A 241 -13.46 -1.86 13.40
C LEU A 241 -13.76 -1.74 14.89
N GLU A 242 -14.87 -2.32 15.37
CA GLU A 242 -15.16 -2.41 16.81
C GLU A 242 -14.77 -3.79 17.38
N PHE A 243 -13.94 -3.81 18.41
CA PHE A 243 -13.63 -5.03 19.16
C PHE A 243 -14.63 -5.21 20.30
N HIS A 244 -15.35 -6.33 20.31
CA HIS A 244 -16.17 -6.78 21.43
C HIS A 244 -15.34 -7.72 22.31
N VAL A 245 -14.75 -7.19 23.38
CA VAL A 245 -13.91 -7.96 24.30
C VAL A 245 -14.79 -8.76 25.25
N MET A 246 -14.77 -10.08 25.07
CA MET A 246 -15.63 -11.01 25.79
C MET A 246 -15.19 -11.18 27.24
N PRO A 247 -16.13 -11.38 28.20
CA PRO A 247 -15.79 -11.63 29.58
C PRO A 247 -15.14 -13.02 29.78
N GLY A 248 -14.40 -13.14 30.88
CA GLY A 248 -13.74 -14.39 31.28
C GLY A 248 -12.32 -14.51 30.71
N ARG A 249 -11.51 -15.30 31.40
CA ARG A 249 -10.15 -15.62 30.96
C ARG A 249 -10.15 -16.85 30.10
N LYS A 250 -9.39 -16.83 29.02
CA LYS A 250 -9.13 -17.99 28.17
C LYS A 250 -7.66 -18.36 28.24
N LEU A 251 -7.37 -19.64 27.99
CA LEU A 251 -5.99 -20.11 27.91
C LEU A 251 -5.33 -19.59 26.65
N ASP A 252 -4.23 -18.86 26.82
CA ASP A 252 -3.39 -18.39 25.76
C ASP A 252 -2.03 -19.06 25.82
N LEU A 253 -1.76 -19.94 24.85
CA LEU A 253 -0.51 -20.68 24.74
C LEU A 253 0.51 -20.00 23.80
N SER A 254 0.13 -18.89 23.17
CA SER A 254 1.05 -18.17 22.28
C SER A 254 2.20 -17.53 23.07
N THR A 255 3.36 -17.47 22.45
CA THR A 255 4.54 -16.82 23.03
C THR A 255 4.31 -15.30 23.06
N PRO A 256 4.49 -14.64 24.22
CA PRO A 256 4.40 -13.18 24.27
C PRO A 256 5.43 -12.53 23.34
N PRO A 257 5.07 -11.47 22.57
CA PRO A 257 5.93 -10.89 21.54
C PRO A 257 7.32 -10.47 22.04
N LYS A 258 7.42 -9.95 23.23
CA LYS A 258 8.70 -9.57 23.85
C LYS A 258 9.71 -10.72 24.02
N PHE A 259 9.26 -11.97 23.89
CA PHE A 259 10.12 -13.16 23.96
C PHE A 259 10.29 -13.84 22.60
N LEU A 260 9.72 -13.29 21.52
CA LEU A 260 9.94 -13.80 20.18
C LEU A 260 11.34 -13.47 19.71
N ILE A 261 12.03 -14.46 19.20
CA ILE A 261 13.21 -14.31 18.35
C ILE A 261 12.71 -14.58 16.94
N LEU A 262 12.70 -13.54 16.11
CA LEU A 262 12.34 -13.63 14.70
C LEU A 262 13.50 -14.23 13.90
N PRO A 263 13.24 -14.86 12.73
CA PRO A 263 14.30 -15.29 11.84
C PRO A 263 15.16 -14.09 11.42
N PRO A 264 16.47 -14.28 11.23
CA PRO A 264 17.31 -13.20 10.73
C PRO A 264 16.88 -12.79 9.32
N VAL A 265 16.79 -11.50 9.07
CA VAL A 265 16.60 -10.96 7.72
C VAL A 265 17.91 -11.13 6.96
N PRO A 266 17.93 -11.87 5.84
CA PRO A 266 19.16 -12.02 5.05
C PRO A 266 19.63 -10.68 4.52
N SER A 267 20.91 -10.39 4.61
CA SER A 267 21.48 -9.19 4.02
C SER A 267 21.62 -9.38 2.50
N LEU A 268 21.15 -8.41 1.73
CA LEU A 268 21.37 -8.40 0.29
C LEU A 268 22.85 -8.12 -0.05
N PRO A 269 23.33 -8.59 -1.20
CA PRO A 269 24.68 -8.26 -1.68
C PRO A 269 24.90 -6.75 -1.79
N ALA A 270 26.15 -6.33 -1.90
CA ALA A 270 26.48 -4.94 -2.19
C ALA A 270 25.91 -4.54 -3.57
N ALA A 271 25.33 -3.34 -3.64
CA ALA A 271 24.80 -2.83 -4.89
C ALA A 271 25.90 -2.54 -5.91
N SER A 272 25.64 -2.86 -7.16
CA SER A 272 26.55 -2.60 -8.30
C SER A 272 26.24 -1.27 -8.98
N VAL A 273 24.99 -0.77 -8.85
CA VAL A 273 24.48 0.45 -9.47
C VAL A 273 23.59 1.16 -8.48
N THR A 274 23.59 2.49 -8.50
CA THR A 274 22.59 3.35 -7.90
C THR A 274 21.82 4.05 -9.02
N ARG A 275 20.47 4.05 -8.94
CA ARG A 275 19.59 4.75 -9.88
C ARG A 275 18.87 5.87 -9.16
N ALA A 276 19.02 7.09 -9.65
CA ALA A 276 18.27 8.24 -9.18
C ALA A 276 16.99 8.38 -10.02
N LEU A 277 15.83 8.31 -9.35
CA LEU A 277 14.51 8.30 -9.94
C LEU A 277 13.67 9.42 -9.35
N GLY A 278 12.94 10.15 -10.20
CA GLY A 278 12.09 11.27 -9.77
C GLY A 278 10.64 10.87 -9.58
N LEU A 279 10.02 11.36 -8.49
CA LEU A 279 8.57 11.38 -8.31
C LEU A 279 8.14 12.82 -8.54
N LEU A 280 7.33 13.02 -9.56
CA LEU A 280 7.07 14.33 -10.16
C LEU A 280 5.57 14.54 -10.33
N GLU A 281 5.16 15.79 -10.43
CA GLU A 281 3.79 16.18 -10.76
C GLU A 281 3.80 17.22 -11.88
N GLU A 282 2.77 17.19 -12.68
CA GLU A 282 2.54 18.20 -13.71
C GLU A 282 1.27 18.96 -13.39
N MET A 283 1.40 20.29 -13.36
CA MET A 283 0.27 21.18 -13.11
C MET A 283 -0.37 21.60 -14.43
N SER A 284 -1.68 21.80 -14.40
CA SER A 284 -2.44 22.27 -15.56
C SER A 284 -1.98 23.66 -16.02
N GLY A 285 -1.79 23.81 -17.33
CA GLY A 285 -1.58 25.12 -17.93
C GLY A 285 -2.86 25.93 -18.09
N PHE A 286 -4.03 25.34 -17.86
CA PHE A 286 -5.36 25.98 -18.01
C PHE A 286 -5.98 26.37 -16.68
N PHE A 287 -5.72 25.58 -15.62
CA PHE A 287 -6.30 25.79 -14.29
C PHE A 287 -5.19 25.91 -13.24
N ALA A 288 -5.20 26.99 -12.49
CA ALA A 288 -4.22 27.22 -11.43
C ALA A 288 -4.37 26.17 -10.32
N GLU A 289 -3.25 25.71 -9.78
CA GLU A 289 -3.17 24.76 -8.65
C GLU A 289 -3.89 23.43 -8.88
N SER A 290 -4.10 23.06 -10.14
CA SER A 290 -4.82 21.84 -10.52
C SER A 290 -3.85 20.84 -11.17
N PRO A 291 -3.58 19.67 -10.57
CA PRO A 291 -2.72 18.66 -11.19
C PRO A 291 -3.30 18.13 -12.50
N SER A 292 -2.46 17.92 -13.50
CA SER A 292 -2.82 17.30 -14.78
C SER A 292 -2.29 15.88 -14.92
N ALA A 293 -1.16 15.56 -14.26
CA ALA A 293 -0.61 14.21 -14.21
C ALA A 293 0.32 14.03 -13.00
N ALA A 294 0.30 12.85 -12.42
CA ALA A 294 1.35 12.37 -11.52
C ALA A 294 2.33 11.53 -12.35
N LEU A 295 3.64 11.75 -12.18
CA LEU A 295 4.65 11.24 -13.12
C LEU A 295 5.81 10.58 -12.39
N LEU A 296 6.42 9.63 -13.07
CA LEU A 296 7.74 9.12 -12.74
C LEU A 296 8.80 9.75 -13.66
N GLY A 297 10.06 9.70 -13.25
CA GLY A 297 11.13 10.24 -14.04
C GLY A 297 12.49 9.64 -13.75
N THR A 298 13.45 9.97 -14.58
CA THR A 298 14.86 9.71 -14.35
C THR A 298 15.56 10.99 -13.93
N ILE A 299 16.65 10.87 -13.17
CA ILE A 299 17.49 12.01 -12.81
C ILE A 299 18.85 11.82 -13.45
N ASP A 300 19.24 12.76 -14.33
CA ASP A 300 20.54 12.79 -14.96
C ASP A 300 21.53 13.55 -14.06
N GLY A 301 22.70 12.98 -13.80
CA GLY A 301 23.69 13.48 -12.86
C GLY A 301 23.79 12.64 -11.60
N ASP A 302 24.44 13.17 -10.59
CA ASP A 302 24.55 12.53 -9.27
C ASP A 302 24.07 13.52 -8.18
N PRO A 303 22.79 13.46 -7.81
CA PRO A 303 22.21 14.38 -6.81
C PRO A 303 22.82 14.21 -5.41
N ASN A 304 23.53 13.09 -5.13
CA ASN A 304 24.25 12.89 -3.87
C ASN A 304 25.56 13.71 -3.80
N SER A 305 26.12 14.11 -4.93
CA SER A 305 27.41 14.82 -4.99
C SER A 305 27.33 16.20 -5.62
N VAL A 306 26.39 16.40 -6.56
CA VAL A 306 26.15 17.64 -7.27
C VAL A 306 24.64 17.79 -7.40
N SER A 307 24.12 18.64 -8.26
CA SER A 307 22.72 18.60 -8.65
C SER A 307 22.51 17.63 -9.81
N GLY A 308 21.38 16.92 -9.79
CA GLY A 308 20.85 16.18 -10.92
C GLY A 308 19.68 16.94 -11.55
N ILE A 309 19.39 16.65 -12.82
CA ILE A 309 18.25 17.22 -13.53
C ILE A 309 17.26 16.13 -13.84
N TRP A 310 16.00 16.31 -13.43
CA TRP A 310 14.98 15.30 -13.71
C TRP A 310 14.43 15.44 -15.13
N THR A 311 14.08 14.29 -15.68
CA THR A 311 13.36 14.16 -16.94
C THR A 311 12.09 13.35 -16.70
N LYS A 312 10.93 13.95 -16.93
CA LYS A 312 9.63 13.28 -16.86
C LYS A 312 9.59 12.12 -17.87
N ARG A 313 8.98 11.01 -17.47
CA ARG A 313 8.83 9.81 -18.28
C ARG A 313 7.39 9.33 -18.25
N VAL A 314 6.85 9.06 -19.42
CA VAL A 314 5.52 8.48 -19.57
C VAL A 314 5.59 6.97 -19.81
N TRP A 315 4.50 6.25 -19.60
CA TRP A 315 4.40 4.79 -19.73
C TRP A 315 4.94 4.26 -21.08
N MET A 316 4.65 4.96 -22.16
CA MET A 316 4.96 4.51 -23.52
C MET A 316 6.42 4.73 -23.96
N GLU A 317 7.22 5.41 -23.15
CA GLU A 317 8.64 5.62 -23.45
C GLU A 317 9.46 4.35 -23.22
N GLU A 318 10.67 4.33 -23.78
CA GLU A 318 11.61 3.22 -23.60
C GLU A 318 11.91 2.94 -22.13
N VAL A 319 12.15 1.67 -21.82
CA VAL A 319 12.57 1.23 -20.48
C VAL A 319 13.95 1.81 -20.17
N THR A 320 14.04 2.56 -19.10
CA THR A 320 15.28 3.19 -18.58
C THR A 320 15.90 2.38 -17.45
N GLU A 321 15.09 1.65 -16.65
CA GLU A 321 15.50 0.82 -15.55
C GLU A 321 15.67 -0.63 -16.04
N ASN A 322 16.92 -1.07 -16.29
CA ASN A 322 17.21 -2.41 -16.80
C ASN A 322 18.37 -3.08 -16.02
N PRO A 323 18.12 -3.53 -14.79
CA PRO A 323 19.10 -4.31 -14.05
C PRO A 323 19.43 -5.66 -14.74
N PRO A 324 20.70 -6.08 -14.78
CA PRO A 324 21.05 -7.44 -15.18
C PRO A 324 20.45 -8.49 -14.21
N VAL A 325 20.19 -9.71 -14.72
CA VAL A 325 19.74 -10.81 -13.86
C VAL A 325 20.77 -11.09 -12.77
N GLY A 326 20.34 -11.14 -11.52
CA GLY A 326 21.17 -11.33 -10.33
C GLY A 326 21.82 -10.05 -9.79
N ALA A 327 21.65 -8.91 -10.47
CA ALA A 327 22.19 -7.64 -9.98
C ALA A 327 21.51 -7.21 -8.69
N THR A 328 22.27 -6.57 -7.81
CA THR A 328 21.74 -5.81 -6.68
C THR A 328 21.95 -4.34 -6.99
N GLU A 329 20.88 -3.54 -6.88
CA GLU A 329 20.92 -2.11 -7.12
C GLU A 329 20.34 -1.33 -5.93
N VAL A 330 20.75 -0.07 -5.78
CA VAL A 330 20.07 0.92 -4.95
C VAL A 330 19.21 1.77 -5.88
N TRP A 331 17.93 1.88 -5.55
CA TRP A 331 17.02 2.82 -6.18
C TRP A 331 16.73 3.95 -5.20
N GLU A 332 16.84 5.18 -5.69
CA GLU A 332 16.66 6.41 -4.93
C GLU A 332 15.44 7.15 -5.47
N PHE A 333 14.37 7.19 -4.69
CA PHE A 333 13.15 7.90 -5.05
C PHE A 333 13.22 9.33 -4.51
N TYR A 334 13.53 10.29 -5.36
CA TYR A 334 13.52 11.72 -5.06
C TYR A 334 12.11 12.26 -5.24
N ASN A 335 11.45 12.58 -4.13
CA ASN A 335 10.09 13.08 -4.16
C ASN A 335 10.09 14.61 -4.24
N ALA A 336 9.80 15.14 -5.43
CA ALA A 336 9.69 16.57 -5.72
C ALA A 336 8.23 17.07 -5.72
N THR A 337 7.28 16.26 -5.24
CA THR A 337 5.85 16.62 -5.12
C THR A 337 5.50 17.07 -3.71
N ALA A 338 4.28 17.54 -3.51
CA ALA A 338 3.76 17.92 -2.20
C ALA A 338 3.27 16.74 -1.36
N ASP A 339 3.02 15.57 -1.98
CA ASP A 339 2.38 14.41 -1.38
C ASP A 339 3.35 13.25 -1.16
N ALA A 340 3.05 12.41 -0.18
CA ALA A 340 3.75 11.15 0.06
C ALA A 340 3.25 10.08 -0.91
N HIS A 341 4.17 9.36 -1.53
CA HIS A 341 3.86 8.30 -2.48
C HIS A 341 4.26 6.92 -1.93
N PRO A 342 3.33 5.96 -1.80
CA PRO A 342 3.67 4.56 -1.51
C PRO A 342 4.22 3.92 -2.78
N MET A 343 5.56 3.83 -2.88
CA MET A 343 6.25 3.30 -4.06
C MET A 343 6.35 1.78 -3.98
N HIS A 344 5.75 1.11 -4.94
CA HIS A 344 5.76 -0.33 -5.10
C HIS A 344 6.64 -0.76 -6.28
N VAL A 345 7.41 -1.83 -6.08
CA VAL A 345 8.26 -2.42 -7.12
C VAL A 345 7.88 -3.89 -7.26
N HIS A 346 7.33 -4.28 -8.41
CA HIS A 346 6.95 -5.66 -8.70
C HIS A 346 8.16 -6.60 -8.73
N GLU A 347 7.93 -7.89 -8.58
CA GLU A 347 8.91 -9.00 -8.64
C GLU A 347 9.86 -9.06 -7.44
N VAL A 348 10.31 -7.94 -6.91
CA VAL A 348 11.34 -7.89 -5.88
C VAL A 348 10.80 -7.58 -4.50
N VAL A 349 11.50 -8.06 -3.48
CA VAL A 349 11.46 -7.48 -2.14
C VAL A 349 12.74 -6.72 -1.89
N PHE A 350 12.67 -5.63 -1.15
CA PHE A 350 13.80 -4.73 -0.93
C PHE A 350 14.00 -4.38 0.55
N GLU A 351 15.20 -3.93 0.87
CA GLU A 351 15.54 -3.31 2.15
C GLU A 351 15.39 -1.79 2.02
N VAL A 352 14.75 -1.15 2.97
CA VAL A 352 14.79 0.31 3.12
C VAL A 352 16.12 0.68 3.76
N LEU A 353 16.91 1.53 3.11
CA LEU A 353 18.23 1.93 3.59
C LEU A 353 18.18 3.16 4.48
N ASN A 354 17.60 4.23 3.98
CA ASN A 354 17.48 5.51 4.67
C ASN A 354 16.58 6.48 3.91
N ARG A 355 16.29 7.61 4.55
CA ARG A 355 15.71 8.81 3.92
C ARG A 355 16.59 10.02 4.23
N GLN A 356 16.61 10.99 3.33
CA GLN A 356 17.38 12.21 3.48
C GLN A 356 16.64 13.39 2.85
N ASP A 357 16.72 14.56 3.47
CA ASP A 357 16.11 15.76 2.91
C ASP A 357 16.82 16.19 1.63
N ILE A 358 16.04 16.69 0.67
CA ILE A 358 16.52 17.15 -0.63
C ILE A 358 16.19 18.64 -0.83
N PHE A 359 16.91 19.26 -1.75
CA PHE A 359 16.58 20.56 -2.32
C PHE A 359 16.05 20.35 -3.73
N VAL A 360 14.94 20.98 -4.04
CA VAL A 360 14.28 20.92 -5.36
C VAL A 360 14.16 22.34 -5.91
N ASN A 361 14.53 22.52 -7.16
CA ASN A 361 14.31 23.74 -7.92
C ASN A 361 13.42 23.44 -9.12
N GLU A 362 12.15 23.77 -9.02
CA GLU A 362 11.15 23.49 -10.04
C GLU A 362 11.39 24.25 -11.34
N GLU A 363 12.00 25.46 -11.29
CA GLU A 363 12.25 26.26 -12.50
C GLU A 363 13.39 25.67 -13.34
N THR A 364 14.44 25.18 -12.70
CA THR A 364 15.60 24.58 -13.38
C THR A 364 15.53 23.07 -13.49
N GLN A 365 14.55 22.45 -12.86
CA GLN A 365 14.41 20.98 -12.75
C GLN A 365 15.60 20.31 -12.08
N GLU A 366 16.29 21.04 -11.21
CA GLU A 366 17.41 20.53 -10.44
C GLU A 366 16.94 19.94 -9.11
N VAL A 367 17.54 18.81 -8.77
CA VAL A 367 17.39 18.17 -7.46
C VAL A 367 18.74 17.76 -6.92
N GLN A 368 18.93 17.91 -5.62
CA GLN A 368 20.15 17.48 -4.92
C GLN A 368 19.83 17.12 -3.47
N ASP A 369 20.69 16.31 -2.86
CA ASP A 369 20.65 16.14 -1.40
C ASP A 369 20.78 17.52 -0.75
N LEU A 370 19.96 17.81 0.26
CA LEU A 370 20.01 19.10 0.95
C LEU A 370 21.38 19.25 1.64
N PRO A 371 22.17 20.30 1.32
CA PRO A 371 23.49 20.48 1.91
C PRO A 371 23.45 20.50 3.45
N GLY A 372 24.19 19.57 4.07
CA GLY A 372 24.24 19.43 5.52
C GLY A 372 23.14 18.54 6.12
N SER A 373 22.20 18.05 5.34
CA SER A 373 21.27 16.99 5.80
C SER A 373 22.02 15.68 6.05
N VAL A 374 21.50 14.89 6.97
CA VAL A 374 22.07 13.58 7.33
C VAL A 374 21.03 12.51 7.05
N PRO A 375 21.40 11.41 6.38
CA PRO A 375 20.48 10.31 6.16
C PRO A 375 19.92 9.75 7.48
N THR A 376 18.60 9.60 7.55
CA THR A 376 17.91 8.98 8.69
C THR A 376 17.71 7.50 8.42
N PRO A 377 17.95 6.60 9.40
CA PRO A 377 17.75 5.16 9.21
C PRO A 377 16.25 4.84 8.98
N PRO A 378 15.93 3.64 8.45
CA PRO A 378 14.55 3.19 8.34
C PRO A 378 13.88 3.13 9.70
N GLN A 379 12.57 3.26 9.70
CA GLN A 379 11.78 3.08 10.92
C GLN A 379 11.92 1.64 11.45
N PRO A 380 11.75 1.39 12.75
CA PRO A 380 11.87 0.04 13.31
C PRO A 380 10.98 -1.01 12.62
N TRP A 381 9.80 -0.60 12.14
CA TRP A 381 8.88 -1.49 11.41
C TRP A 381 9.21 -1.64 9.92
N GLU A 382 10.25 -0.98 9.41
CA GLU A 382 10.76 -1.14 8.04
C GLU A 382 12.02 -2.02 7.99
N THR A 383 12.42 -2.66 9.09
CA THR A 383 13.67 -3.43 9.20
C THR A 383 13.62 -4.83 8.60
N GLY A 384 12.48 -5.25 8.06
CA GLY A 384 12.31 -6.46 7.26
C GLY A 384 12.35 -6.14 5.76
N PHE A 385 12.17 -7.16 4.94
CA PHE A 385 11.94 -6.95 3.51
C PHE A 385 10.56 -6.34 3.27
N LYS A 386 10.49 -5.39 2.34
CA LYS A 386 9.28 -4.71 1.90
C LYS A 386 9.16 -4.82 0.37
N ASP A 387 7.97 -4.60 -0.15
CA ASP A 387 7.71 -4.40 -1.59
C ASP A 387 7.09 -3.02 -1.88
N THR A 388 6.67 -2.32 -0.82
CA THR A 388 6.06 -0.98 -0.89
C THR A 388 6.69 -0.09 0.19
N VAL A 389 7.07 1.14 -0.14
CA VAL A 389 7.69 2.08 0.80
C VAL A 389 7.13 3.48 0.62
N ILE A 390 6.88 4.18 1.73
CA ILE A 390 6.43 5.58 1.68
C ILE A 390 7.63 6.48 1.35
N ALA A 391 7.54 7.18 0.22
CA ALA A 391 8.45 8.26 -0.17
C ALA A 391 7.81 9.61 0.19
N TYR A 392 8.36 10.28 1.20
CA TYR A 392 7.82 11.55 1.69
C TYR A 392 8.25 12.75 0.83
N PRO A 393 7.42 13.81 0.75
CA PRO A 393 7.76 15.04 0.04
C PRO A 393 9.05 15.67 0.56
N GLY A 394 9.82 16.25 -0.35
CA GLY A 394 11.09 16.92 -0.01
C GLY A 394 12.18 15.97 0.49
N GLN A 395 12.05 14.65 0.27
CA GLN A 395 13.04 13.67 0.69
C GLN A 395 13.40 12.70 -0.45
N VAL A 396 14.60 12.17 -0.38
CA VAL A 396 14.96 10.95 -1.12
C VAL A 396 14.79 9.73 -0.21
N THR A 397 14.07 8.73 -0.70
CA THR A 397 13.95 7.41 -0.06
C THR A 397 14.79 6.41 -0.80
N ARG A 398 15.75 5.77 -0.12
CA ARG A 398 16.69 4.81 -0.73
C ARG A 398 16.33 3.39 -0.35
N ILE A 399 16.18 2.54 -1.37
CA ILE A 399 15.95 1.10 -1.22
C ILE A 399 17.07 0.30 -1.88
N ARG A 400 17.27 -0.94 -1.43
CA ARG A 400 18.17 -1.90 -2.05
C ARG A 400 17.44 -3.17 -2.39
N ALA A 401 17.46 -3.56 -3.67
CA ALA A 401 16.81 -4.75 -4.19
C ALA A 401 17.78 -5.64 -4.98
N GLN A 402 17.50 -6.96 -5.02
CA GLN A 402 18.19 -7.90 -5.88
C GLN A 402 17.23 -8.43 -6.94
N PHE A 403 17.59 -8.29 -8.22
CA PHE A 403 16.77 -8.58 -9.38
C PHE A 403 17.13 -9.95 -9.96
N ASN A 404 16.41 -11.00 -9.56
CA ASN A 404 16.77 -12.38 -9.88
C ASN A 404 15.96 -12.98 -11.03
N THR A 405 14.75 -12.53 -11.26
CA THR A 405 13.83 -13.11 -12.25
C THR A 405 13.89 -12.32 -13.56
N PRO A 406 14.33 -12.93 -14.68
CA PRO A 406 14.32 -12.21 -15.95
C PRO A 406 12.88 -11.95 -16.43
N GLY A 407 12.62 -10.74 -16.90
CA GLY A 407 11.28 -10.36 -17.37
C GLY A 407 11.09 -8.86 -17.50
N GLN A 408 9.88 -8.48 -17.85
CA GLN A 408 9.44 -7.08 -17.80
C GLN A 408 8.37 -6.95 -16.72
N PHE A 409 8.55 -5.98 -15.85
CA PHE A 409 7.75 -5.72 -14.67
C PHE A 409 7.42 -4.24 -14.60
N VAL A 410 6.74 -3.80 -13.56
CA VAL A 410 6.42 -2.39 -13.34
C VAL A 410 6.89 -1.92 -11.97
N TRP A 411 7.11 -0.63 -11.84
CA TRP A 411 7.21 0.09 -10.58
C TRP A 411 6.31 1.31 -10.65
N HIS A 412 5.64 1.64 -9.54
CA HIS A 412 4.59 2.65 -9.54
C HIS A 412 4.30 3.20 -8.15
N CYS A 413 3.62 4.32 -8.08
CA CYS A 413 2.92 4.77 -6.90
C CYS A 413 1.66 3.91 -6.69
N HIS A 414 1.36 3.54 -5.46
CA HIS A 414 0.18 2.73 -5.15
C HIS A 414 -1.06 3.56 -4.75
N ILE A 415 -1.01 4.89 -4.86
CA ILE A 415 -2.23 5.69 -5.01
C ILE A 415 -2.75 5.35 -6.41
N VAL A 416 -3.88 4.64 -6.48
CA VAL A 416 -4.30 4.02 -7.75
C VAL A 416 -4.75 5.04 -8.79
N GLU A 417 -5.14 6.24 -8.37
CA GLU A 417 -5.38 7.38 -9.24
C GLU A 417 -4.07 7.88 -9.89
N HIS A 418 -2.96 7.89 -9.15
CA HIS A 418 -1.64 8.25 -9.67
C HIS A 418 -1.11 7.17 -10.61
N GLU A 419 -1.23 5.90 -10.22
CA GLU A 419 -0.85 4.75 -11.04
C GLU A 419 -1.50 4.81 -12.42
N ASP A 420 -2.81 5.07 -12.46
CA ASP A 420 -3.59 5.12 -13.70
C ASP A 420 -3.34 6.38 -14.55
N ASN A 421 -2.60 7.37 -14.05
CA ASN A 421 -2.27 8.58 -14.78
C ASN A 421 -0.76 8.88 -14.73
N GLU A 422 0.01 8.00 -15.38
CA GLU A 422 1.44 8.09 -15.70
C GLU A 422 2.40 7.85 -14.52
N MET A 423 1.95 7.65 -13.26
CA MET A 423 2.85 7.31 -12.16
C MET A 423 3.13 5.81 -12.05
N MET A 424 3.25 5.17 -13.20
CA MET A 424 3.68 3.80 -13.39
C MET A 424 4.60 3.68 -14.61
N ARG A 425 5.69 2.92 -14.47
CA ARG A 425 6.62 2.68 -15.57
C ARG A 425 7.04 1.22 -15.65
N PRO A 426 7.27 0.71 -16.89
CA PRO A 426 7.89 -0.59 -17.05
C PRO A 426 9.37 -0.53 -16.71
N TYR A 427 9.87 -1.60 -16.07
CA TYR A 427 11.30 -1.90 -15.96
C TYR A 427 11.58 -3.32 -16.43
N ARG A 428 12.83 -3.63 -16.73
CA ARG A 428 13.20 -4.94 -17.28
C ARG A 428 14.41 -5.51 -16.56
N VAL A 429 14.31 -6.78 -16.17
CA VAL A 429 15.43 -7.54 -15.63
C VAL A 429 16.03 -8.38 -16.73
N GLY A 430 17.31 -8.11 -17.06
CA GLY A 430 18.06 -8.82 -18.09
C GLY A 430 17.62 -8.52 -19.53
N PRO A 431 17.86 -9.43 -20.48
CA PRO A 431 17.50 -9.22 -21.88
C PRO A 431 15.99 -9.32 -22.09
N MET A 432 15.51 -8.70 -23.16
CA MET A 432 14.11 -8.84 -23.59
C MET A 432 13.78 -10.33 -23.79
N GLN A 433 12.68 -10.77 -23.19
CA GLN A 433 12.18 -12.13 -23.32
C GLN A 433 11.20 -12.26 -24.50
N PRO A 434 11.07 -13.45 -25.13
CA PRO A 434 10.05 -13.67 -26.15
C PRO A 434 8.66 -13.32 -25.65
N GLY A 435 7.90 -12.56 -26.44
CA GLY A 435 6.53 -12.16 -26.13
C GLY A 435 6.40 -10.94 -25.22
N GLN A 436 7.49 -10.34 -24.77
CA GLN A 436 7.43 -9.06 -24.06
C GLN A 436 7.01 -7.94 -25.03
N PRO A 437 6.21 -6.96 -24.57
CA PRO A 437 5.87 -5.79 -25.36
C PRO A 437 7.14 -5.06 -25.82
N MET A 438 7.17 -4.70 -27.09
CA MET A 438 8.22 -3.80 -27.59
C MET A 438 7.88 -2.37 -27.14
N PRO A 439 8.88 -1.58 -26.69
CA PRO A 439 8.65 -0.15 -26.54
C PRO A 439 8.13 0.40 -27.89
N MET A 440 7.06 1.16 -27.86
CA MET A 440 6.64 1.84 -29.07
C MET A 440 7.72 2.89 -29.38
N MET A 441 8.49 2.67 -30.44
CA MET A 441 9.32 3.72 -30.98
C MET A 441 8.40 4.89 -31.31
N HIS A 442 8.74 6.10 -30.86
CA HIS A 442 8.05 7.33 -31.27
C HIS A 442 7.99 7.34 -32.78
N ALA A 443 6.91 6.87 -33.38
CA ALA A 443 6.53 7.30 -34.67
C ALA A 443 6.23 8.80 -34.51
N ALA A 444 7.06 9.62 -35.15
CA ALA A 444 6.83 11.05 -35.24
C ALA A 444 5.33 11.30 -35.44
N ALA A 445 4.78 12.21 -34.64
CA ALA A 445 3.36 12.53 -34.55
C ALA A 445 2.64 12.25 -35.88
N VAL A 446 1.93 11.14 -35.95
CA VAL A 446 0.97 10.90 -37.00
C VAL A 446 -0.17 11.84 -36.64
N GLU A 447 -0.27 12.94 -37.42
CA GLU A 447 -1.50 13.71 -37.47
C GLU A 447 -2.66 12.71 -37.61
N MET A 448 -3.41 12.51 -36.56
CA MET A 448 -4.68 11.78 -36.65
C MET A 448 -5.64 12.70 -37.41
N ASN A 449 -5.62 12.57 -38.73
CA ASN A 449 -6.69 13.09 -39.59
C ASN A 449 -8.00 12.47 -39.06
N ALA A 450 -8.87 13.34 -38.59
CA ALA A 450 -10.26 13.01 -38.28
C ALA A 450 -10.95 12.49 -39.53
N ALA A 451 -10.97 11.17 -39.72
CA ALA A 451 -11.74 10.50 -40.74
C ALA A 451 -12.70 9.51 -40.00
N THR A 452 -13.94 10.00 -39.92
CA THR A 452 -15.19 9.23 -39.89
C THR A 452 -15.23 7.98 -38.97
N VAL A 453 -15.66 8.18 -37.73
CA VAL A 453 -16.33 7.15 -36.97
C VAL A 453 -17.81 7.18 -37.37
N GLU A 454 -18.22 6.27 -38.25
CA GLU A 454 -19.65 5.99 -38.47
C GLU A 454 -20.24 5.41 -37.19
N ASN A 455 -21.36 6.02 -36.78
CA ASN A 455 -22.17 5.65 -35.63
C ASN A 455 -22.64 4.18 -35.70
N ALA A 456 -22.09 3.33 -34.85
CA ALA A 456 -22.78 2.12 -34.42
C ALA A 456 -23.36 2.39 -33.04
N ALA A 457 -24.66 2.58 -32.96
CA ALA A 457 -25.38 2.66 -31.69
C ALA A 457 -25.27 1.33 -30.94
N PRO A 458 -25.01 1.32 -29.61
CA PRO A 458 -25.08 0.08 -28.85
C PRO A 458 -26.54 -0.38 -28.72
N GLU A 459 -26.80 -1.61 -29.07
CA GLU A 459 -28.09 -2.26 -28.76
C GLU A 459 -28.26 -2.32 -27.23
N ALA A 460 -29.38 -1.76 -26.79
CA ALA A 460 -29.77 -1.80 -25.39
C ALA A 460 -30.11 -3.24 -24.98
N LEU A 461 -29.35 -3.82 -24.07
CA LEU A 461 -29.72 -5.02 -23.32
C LEU A 461 -30.74 -4.60 -22.24
N ASN A 462 -32.03 -4.77 -22.59
CA ASN A 462 -33.13 -4.67 -21.64
C ASN A 462 -33.50 -6.10 -21.19
N ASP A 463 -33.03 -6.50 -20.00
CA ASP A 463 -33.74 -7.50 -19.20
C ASP A 463 -33.41 -7.29 -17.70
N PRO A 464 -34.41 -6.85 -16.88
CA PRO A 464 -34.22 -6.60 -15.45
C PRO A 464 -34.33 -7.83 -14.55
N GLU A 465 -34.48 -9.02 -15.03
CA GLU A 465 -34.79 -10.22 -14.20
C GLU A 465 -33.60 -11.10 -13.84
N GLU A 466 -32.35 -10.81 -14.24
CA GLU A 466 -31.20 -11.68 -13.94
C GLU A 466 -30.27 -11.19 -12.81
N LEU A 467 -30.58 -10.16 -12.07
CA LEU A 467 -29.72 -9.62 -10.99
C LEU A 467 -30.08 -10.13 -9.59
N ASN A 468 -30.58 -11.34 -9.44
CA ASN A 468 -30.85 -11.97 -8.14
C ASN A 468 -29.92 -13.16 -7.83
N ASN A 469 -28.67 -13.08 -8.17
CA ASN A 469 -27.67 -14.07 -7.73
C ASN A 469 -26.75 -13.46 -6.67
N LYS A 470 -26.97 -13.88 -5.42
CA LYS A 470 -26.06 -13.66 -4.31
C LYS A 470 -24.66 -14.13 -4.69
N VAL A 471 -23.72 -13.21 -4.80
CA VAL A 471 -22.32 -13.55 -4.96
C VAL A 471 -21.83 -14.13 -3.62
N TYR A 472 -21.76 -15.44 -3.54
CA TYR A 472 -20.98 -16.14 -2.53
C TYR A 472 -19.52 -16.06 -2.96
N ILE A 473 -18.69 -15.35 -2.20
CA ILE A 473 -17.23 -15.46 -2.33
C ILE A 473 -16.84 -16.76 -1.62
N PRO A 474 -16.40 -17.81 -2.32
CA PRO A 474 -15.98 -19.03 -1.68
C PRO A 474 -14.62 -18.79 -1.00
N PHE A 475 -14.53 -19.07 0.30
CA PHE A 475 -13.26 -19.33 0.92
C PHE A 475 -12.70 -20.63 0.34
N VAL A 476 -11.74 -20.51 -0.57
CA VAL A 476 -11.02 -21.69 -1.06
C VAL A 476 -10.02 -22.10 0.03
N THR A 477 -10.38 -23.10 0.80
CA THR A 477 -9.41 -23.88 1.57
C THR A 477 -8.89 -24.97 0.66
N THR A 478 -7.68 -24.87 0.17
CA THR A 478 -6.95 -26.01 -0.37
C THR A 478 -6.37 -26.81 0.80
N GLU A 479 -6.66 -28.12 0.82
CA GLU A 479 -6.06 -29.11 1.70
C GLU A 479 -4.53 -29.19 1.55
#